data_3180a602153d7868b90d054a97b930d5
#
_entry.id   3180a602153d7868b90d054a97b930d5
#
_cell.length_a   1.000
_cell.length_b   1.000
_cell.length_c   1.000
_cell.angle_alpha   90.00
_cell.angle_beta   90.00
_cell.angle_gamma   90.00
#
_symmetry.space_group_name_H-M   'P 1'
#
loop_
_entity.id
_entity.type
_entity.pdbx_description
1 polymer ?
#
loop_
_entity_poly.entity_id
_entity_poly.type
_entity_poly.pdbx_seq_one_letter_code
_entity_poly.pdbx_strand_id
1 'polypeptide(L)'
;MSGFGLAGPPPAPSIPGWTHLRTGKVRDLYTNNLNHILLVASDRISAYDWVMPTEIPGKGAVLTQLSLFWFDLLEDIIPNHVVSTDVPDEVEDRAIIVQPLEMFEIECVARGYLTGSGWSEYQQNSAVCGNALPAGLLDGSQLPTSIFTPATKADVGDHDINIDFNSAVKIIGADDAQTLKNLTIKLYETAAEFAQSRGIILADTKFEFGRNSEGEVLLGDEALTPDSSRFWDQSTWKPGGAQPSYDKQFLRDYLVASGWDRNSPPPELPDEIVEKSALRYEEAFFRITGSKF
;
A
#
# COMPACT_ATOMS: atom_id res chain seq x y z
N MET A 1 5.02 20.44 -1.33
CA MET A 1 4.22 20.59 -2.59
C MET A 1 3.29 19.40 -2.64
N SER A 2 2.01 19.58 -3.03
CA SER A 2 1.11 18.44 -3.19
C SER A 2 1.68 17.48 -4.24
N GLY A 3 1.53 16.16 -4.08
CA GLY A 3 2.01 15.16 -5.06
C GLY A 3 1.43 15.28 -6.47
N PHE A 4 0.59 16.30 -6.71
CA PHE A 4 0.00 16.66 -8.01
C PHE A 4 0.74 17.83 -8.70
N GLY A 5 1.86 18.30 -8.14
CA GLY A 5 2.57 19.46 -8.65
C GLY A 5 1.74 20.76 -8.58
N LEU A 6 2.06 21.71 -9.47
CA LEU A 6 1.38 23.02 -9.51
C LEU A 6 -0.08 22.94 -9.98
N ALA A 7 -0.48 21.89 -10.69
CA ALA A 7 -1.83 21.75 -11.23
C ALA A 7 -2.87 21.31 -10.19
N GLY A 8 -2.43 20.80 -9.05
CA GLY A 8 -3.32 20.20 -8.05
C GLY A 8 -3.93 18.86 -8.50
N PRO A 9 -4.77 18.22 -7.66
CA PRO A 9 -5.47 17.00 -8.03
C PRO A 9 -6.52 17.29 -9.12
N PRO A 10 -6.80 16.33 -10.02
CA PRO A 10 -7.93 16.44 -10.94
C PRO A 10 -9.23 16.55 -10.14
N PRO A 11 -10.27 17.19 -10.72
CA PRO A 11 -11.57 17.25 -10.07
C PRO A 11 -12.09 15.84 -9.79
N ALA A 12 -12.50 15.58 -8.56
CA ALA A 12 -13.12 14.32 -8.20
C ALA A 12 -14.49 14.17 -8.91
N PRO A 13 -14.88 12.98 -9.38
CA PRO A 13 -16.17 12.76 -10.01
C PRO A 13 -17.32 13.08 -9.05
N SER A 14 -18.43 13.62 -9.60
CA SER A 14 -19.65 13.82 -8.83
C SER A 14 -20.40 12.49 -8.72
N ILE A 15 -20.70 12.06 -7.50
CA ILE A 15 -21.39 10.80 -7.22
C ILE A 15 -22.73 11.13 -6.55
N PRO A 16 -23.88 10.73 -7.11
CA PRO A 16 -25.19 11.02 -6.55
C PRO A 16 -25.34 10.49 -5.11
N GLY A 17 -25.83 11.35 -4.21
CA GLY A 17 -26.02 10.99 -2.79
C GLY A 17 -24.76 11.04 -1.92
N TRP A 18 -23.59 11.39 -2.50
CA TRP A 18 -22.32 11.48 -1.81
C TRP A 18 -21.69 12.86 -1.93
N THR A 19 -21.11 13.34 -0.85
CA THR A 19 -20.39 14.62 -0.79
C THR A 19 -18.90 14.36 -0.77
N HIS A 20 -18.16 14.93 -1.73
CA HIS A 20 -16.71 14.80 -1.78
C HIS A 20 -16.07 15.42 -0.53
N LEU A 21 -15.17 14.67 0.12
CA LEU A 21 -14.40 15.09 1.29
C LEU A 21 -12.98 15.50 0.93
N ARG A 22 -12.29 14.61 0.20
CA ARG A 22 -10.85 14.76 -0.03
C ARG A 22 -10.40 13.91 -1.22
N THR A 23 -9.44 14.43 -1.99
CA THR A 23 -8.67 13.69 -3.00
C THR A 23 -7.27 13.38 -2.47
N GLY A 24 -6.93 12.09 -2.40
CA GLY A 24 -5.58 11.60 -2.15
C GLY A 24 -4.80 11.36 -3.45
N LYS A 25 -3.57 10.87 -3.36
CA LYS A 25 -2.73 10.57 -4.53
C LYS A 25 -3.43 9.61 -5.51
N VAL A 26 -4.09 8.58 -5.00
CA VAL A 26 -4.70 7.49 -5.81
C VAL A 26 -6.12 7.14 -5.38
N ARG A 27 -6.72 7.88 -4.45
CA ARG A 27 -8.09 7.65 -3.94
C ARG A 27 -8.82 8.95 -3.73
N ASP A 28 -10.15 8.88 -3.88
CA ASP A 28 -11.08 9.93 -3.54
C ASP A 28 -12.01 9.46 -2.43
N LEU A 29 -12.25 10.30 -1.45
CA LEU A 29 -13.11 10.03 -0.29
C LEU A 29 -14.36 10.88 -0.37
N TYR A 30 -15.50 10.25 -0.10
CA TYR A 30 -16.81 10.92 -0.02
C TYR A 30 -17.51 10.50 1.25
N THR A 31 -18.51 11.28 1.67
CA THR A 31 -19.38 10.94 2.80
C THR A 31 -20.84 11.06 2.42
N ASN A 32 -21.70 10.42 3.19
CA ASN A 32 -23.16 10.51 3.07
C ASN A 32 -23.82 10.92 4.41
N ASN A 33 -25.13 11.04 4.39
CA ASN A 33 -25.92 11.43 5.56
C ASN A 33 -25.91 10.39 6.71
N LEU A 34 -25.45 9.17 6.43
CA LEU A 34 -25.32 8.10 7.42
C LEU A 34 -23.93 8.06 8.06
N ASN A 35 -23.11 9.06 7.79
CA ASN A 35 -21.71 9.11 8.24
C ASN A 35 -20.85 7.95 7.73
N HIS A 36 -21.22 7.33 6.60
CA HIS A 36 -20.35 6.37 5.92
C HIS A 36 -19.33 7.12 5.05
N ILE A 37 -18.22 6.47 4.80
CA ILE A 37 -17.21 6.91 3.85
C ILE A 37 -17.29 6.01 2.61
N LEU A 38 -17.41 6.61 1.42
CA LEU A 38 -17.19 5.91 0.16
C LEU A 38 -15.72 6.14 -0.23
N LEU A 39 -14.97 5.06 -0.23
CA LEU A 39 -13.56 5.03 -0.59
C LEU A 39 -13.46 4.61 -2.05
N VAL A 40 -13.07 5.51 -2.93
CA VAL A 40 -12.99 5.28 -4.38
C VAL A 40 -11.54 5.21 -4.81
N ALA A 41 -11.08 4.06 -5.24
CA ALA A 41 -9.79 3.91 -5.88
C ALA A 41 -9.85 4.46 -7.32
N SER A 42 -8.84 5.23 -7.70
CA SER A 42 -8.72 5.78 -9.05
C SER A 42 -7.67 5.00 -9.85
N ASP A 43 -7.68 5.21 -11.15
CA ASP A 43 -6.66 4.68 -12.05
C ASP A 43 -5.35 5.50 -12.03
N ARG A 44 -5.31 6.56 -11.21
CA ARG A 44 -4.08 7.34 -10.98
C ARG A 44 -2.98 6.45 -10.42
N ILE A 45 -1.75 6.68 -10.87
CA ILE A 45 -0.57 6.00 -10.36
C ILE A 45 0.43 7.04 -9.85
N SER A 46 1.07 6.74 -8.73
CA SER A 46 2.09 7.61 -8.14
C SER A 46 3.42 6.90 -8.00
N ALA A 47 4.50 7.62 -8.25
CA ALA A 47 5.87 7.16 -7.99
C ALA A 47 6.72 8.34 -7.52
N TYR A 48 7.64 8.11 -6.57
CA TYR A 48 8.50 9.15 -5.99
C TYR A 48 7.71 10.36 -5.48
N ASP A 49 6.56 10.12 -4.82
CA ASP A 49 5.59 11.09 -4.29
C ASP A 49 4.89 11.99 -5.32
N TRP A 50 5.09 11.74 -6.60
CA TRP A 50 4.37 12.39 -7.67
C TRP A 50 3.27 11.49 -8.22
N VAL A 51 2.11 12.09 -8.49
CA VAL A 51 1.07 11.46 -9.29
C VAL A 51 1.41 11.67 -10.77
N MET A 52 1.42 10.57 -11.52
CA MET A 52 1.69 10.64 -12.96
C MET A 52 0.51 11.30 -13.69
N PRO A 53 0.75 12.06 -14.76
CA PRO A 53 -0.31 12.66 -15.56
C PRO A 53 -1.14 11.61 -16.32
N THR A 54 -0.58 10.43 -16.55
CA THR A 54 -1.22 9.32 -17.26
C THR A 54 -1.77 8.31 -16.26
N GLU A 55 -3.03 7.89 -16.42
CA GLU A 55 -3.68 6.86 -15.61
C GLU A 55 -3.37 5.45 -16.14
N ILE A 56 -3.52 4.44 -15.28
CA ILE A 56 -3.42 3.02 -15.64
C ILE A 56 -4.83 2.42 -15.62
N PRO A 57 -5.46 2.19 -16.77
CA PRO A 57 -6.84 1.71 -16.86
C PRO A 57 -7.08 0.42 -16.06
N GLY A 58 -8.16 0.39 -15.28
CA GLY A 58 -8.55 -0.75 -14.45
C GLY A 58 -7.79 -0.92 -13.14
N LYS A 59 -6.74 -0.11 -12.91
CA LYS A 59 -5.93 -0.19 -11.69
C LYS A 59 -6.77 -0.07 -10.43
N GLY A 60 -7.65 0.93 -10.37
CA GLY A 60 -8.49 1.18 -9.19
C GLY A 60 -9.36 -0.02 -8.83
N ALA A 61 -9.94 -0.65 -9.82
CA ALA A 61 -10.77 -1.83 -9.64
C ALA A 61 -9.94 -3.04 -9.15
N VAL A 62 -8.79 -3.32 -9.77
CA VAL A 62 -7.89 -4.39 -9.32
C VAL A 62 -7.48 -4.21 -7.86
N LEU A 63 -7.10 -3.00 -7.45
CA LEU A 63 -6.69 -2.73 -6.06
C LEU A 63 -7.84 -2.95 -5.07
N THR A 64 -9.05 -2.49 -5.41
CA THR A 64 -10.23 -2.67 -4.57
C THR A 64 -10.58 -4.14 -4.39
N GLN A 65 -10.63 -4.90 -5.48
CA GLN A 65 -10.96 -6.33 -5.44
C GLN A 65 -9.88 -7.17 -4.73
N LEU A 66 -8.59 -6.80 -4.85
CA LEU A 66 -7.53 -7.41 -4.06
C LEU A 66 -7.69 -7.11 -2.57
N SER A 67 -7.99 -5.87 -2.20
CA SER A 67 -8.21 -5.52 -0.79
C SER A 67 -9.38 -6.30 -0.19
N LEU A 68 -10.49 -6.42 -0.92
CA LEU A 68 -11.66 -7.21 -0.49
C LEU A 68 -11.30 -8.69 -0.29
N PHE A 69 -10.56 -9.28 -1.23
CA PHE A 69 -10.07 -10.66 -1.10
C PHE A 69 -9.24 -10.86 0.18
N TRP A 70 -8.33 -9.93 0.48
CA TRP A 70 -7.50 -10.03 1.67
C TRP A 70 -8.25 -9.74 2.96
N PHE A 71 -9.21 -8.82 2.94
CA PHE A 71 -10.08 -8.56 4.10
C PHE A 71 -10.89 -9.80 4.49
N ASP A 72 -11.41 -10.54 3.50
CA ASP A 72 -12.12 -11.81 3.72
C ASP A 72 -11.17 -12.88 4.28
N LEU A 73 -9.99 -13.07 3.66
CA LEU A 73 -9.03 -14.09 4.09
C LEU A 73 -8.47 -13.85 5.50
N LEU A 74 -8.40 -12.61 5.92
CA LEU A 74 -7.78 -12.20 7.19
C LEU A 74 -8.80 -11.88 8.30
N GLU A 75 -10.11 -12.06 8.05
CA GLU A 75 -11.20 -11.67 8.96
C GLU A 75 -11.10 -12.31 10.35
N ASP A 76 -10.63 -13.56 10.43
CA ASP A 76 -10.42 -14.28 11.69
C ASP A 76 -9.31 -13.68 12.58
N ILE A 77 -8.44 -12.83 12.03
CA ILE A 77 -7.33 -12.19 12.76
C ILE A 77 -7.77 -10.84 13.31
N ILE A 78 -8.44 -10.04 12.49
CA ILE A 78 -8.91 -8.69 12.83
C ILE A 78 -10.09 -8.31 11.94
N PRO A 79 -11.15 -7.69 12.49
CA PRO A 79 -12.19 -7.10 11.67
C PRO A 79 -11.65 -5.94 10.83
N ASN A 80 -12.29 -5.67 9.70
CA ASN A 80 -11.97 -4.56 8.83
C ASN A 80 -13.09 -3.51 8.81
N HIS A 81 -12.84 -2.40 8.16
CA HIS A 81 -13.74 -1.24 8.13
C HIS A 81 -14.87 -1.31 7.09
N VAL A 82 -14.92 -2.34 6.24
CA VAL A 82 -15.90 -2.43 5.15
C VAL A 82 -17.31 -2.64 5.71
N VAL A 83 -18.26 -1.85 5.24
CA VAL A 83 -19.68 -1.94 5.59
C VAL A 83 -20.48 -2.53 4.43
N SER A 84 -20.15 -2.16 3.19
CA SER A 84 -20.85 -2.62 2.00
C SER A 84 -19.98 -2.52 0.76
N THR A 85 -20.22 -3.42 -0.18
CA THR A 85 -19.73 -3.36 -1.55
C THR A 85 -20.81 -2.93 -2.55
N ASP A 86 -22.04 -2.68 -2.08
CA ASP A 86 -23.14 -2.12 -2.87
C ASP A 86 -22.93 -0.60 -3.00
N VAL A 87 -22.26 -0.20 -4.06
CA VAL A 87 -21.80 1.15 -4.33
C VAL A 87 -22.53 1.74 -5.57
N PRO A 88 -22.52 3.08 -5.78
CA PRO A 88 -23.06 3.68 -7.00
C PRO A 88 -22.41 3.15 -8.28
N ASP A 89 -23.21 2.97 -9.34
CA ASP A 89 -22.79 2.42 -10.65
C ASP A 89 -21.57 3.15 -11.23
N GLU A 90 -21.43 4.47 -10.98
CA GLU A 90 -20.32 5.29 -11.49
C GLU A 90 -18.95 4.87 -10.96
N VAL A 91 -18.94 4.10 -9.86
CA VAL A 91 -17.72 3.66 -9.16
C VAL A 91 -17.74 2.16 -8.85
N GLU A 92 -18.61 1.42 -9.54
CA GLU A 92 -18.67 -0.03 -9.45
C GLU A 92 -17.26 -0.64 -9.60
N ASP A 93 -17.01 -1.76 -8.94
CA ASP A 93 -15.74 -2.50 -8.86
C ASP A 93 -14.55 -1.78 -8.21
N ARG A 94 -14.51 -0.43 -8.18
CA ARG A 94 -13.38 0.36 -7.69
C ARG A 94 -13.66 1.15 -6.42
N ALA A 95 -14.80 0.89 -5.77
CA ALA A 95 -15.17 1.56 -4.53
C ALA A 95 -15.71 0.59 -3.49
N ILE A 96 -15.62 1.00 -2.22
CA ILE A 96 -16.21 0.33 -1.07
C ILE A 96 -16.81 1.37 -0.13
N ILE A 97 -17.90 0.99 0.56
CA ILE A 97 -18.46 1.79 1.64
C ILE A 97 -17.86 1.29 2.95
N VAL A 98 -17.29 2.19 3.73
CA VAL A 98 -16.60 1.87 4.97
C VAL A 98 -17.14 2.71 6.13
N GLN A 99 -17.02 2.18 7.36
CA GLN A 99 -17.25 2.97 8.55
C GLN A 99 -16.06 3.91 8.80
N PRO A 100 -16.30 5.13 9.32
CA PRO A 100 -15.23 6.03 9.71
C PRO A 100 -14.39 5.43 10.83
N LEU A 101 -13.09 5.61 10.74
CA LEU A 101 -12.13 5.21 11.76
C LEU A 101 -11.33 6.43 12.22
N GLU A 102 -11.05 6.49 13.53
CA GLU A 102 -9.98 7.32 14.05
C GLU A 102 -8.66 6.61 13.78
N MET A 103 -7.98 7.03 12.70
CA MET A 103 -6.77 6.38 12.21
C MET A 103 -5.59 6.62 13.15
N PHE A 104 -4.80 5.59 13.43
CA PHE A 104 -3.52 5.76 14.14
C PHE A 104 -2.53 6.57 13.30
N GLU A 105 -1.74 7.40 13.98
CA GLU A 105 -0.80 8.34 13.35
C GLU A 105 0.54 7.69 12.95
N ILE A 106 0.54 6.38 12.71
CA ILE A 106 1.67 5.64 12.19
C ILE A 106 1.25 4.72 11.04
N GLU A 107 2.16 4.45 10.14
CA GLU A 107 2.06 3.36 9.19
C GLU A 107 2.68 2.09 9.76
N CYS A 108 1.98 0.98 9.65
CA CYS A 108 2.39 -0.30 10.20
C CYS A 108 2.98 -1.18 9.11
N VAL A 109 4.31 -1.20 9.00
CA VAL A 109 5.01 -1.97 7.97
C VAL A 109 5.61 -3.25 8.55
N ALA A 110 5.33 -4.39 7.89
CA ALA A 110 6.01 -5.65 8.13
C ALA A 110 6.96 -5.97 6.97
N ARG A 111 8.11 -6.54 7.29
CA ARG A 111 9.10 -6.97 6.29
C ARG A 111 9.58 -8.40 6.60
N GLY A 112 9.48 -9.27 5.63
CA GLY A 112 10.12 -10.59 5.63
C GLY A 112 11.34 -10.64 4.73
N TYR A 113 11.56 -9.59 3.92
CA TYR A 113 12.71 -9.44 3.04
C TYR A 113 13.29 -8.03 3.15
N LEU A 114 14.59 -7.92 2.92
CA LEU A 114 15.34 -6.67 3.05
C LEU A 114 15.37 -5.96 1.69
N THR A 115 14.63 -4.85 1.56
CA THR A 115 14.58 -4.07 0.33
C THR A 115 14.09 -2.65 0.57
N GLY A 116 14.16 -1.79 -0.44
CA GLY A 116 13.67 -0.41 -0.40
C GLY A 116 14.31 0.42 0.72
N SER A 117 13.50 1.15 1.50
CA SER A 117 13.99 1.97 2.62
C SER A 117 14.68 1.13 3.70
N GLY A 118 14.22 -0.11 3.92
CA GLY A 118 14.85 -1.04 4.85
C GLY A 118 16.27 -1.43 4.41
N TRP A 119 16.49 -1.68 3.13
CA TRP A 119 17.83 -1.93 2.60
C TRP A 119 18.75 -0.71 2.76
N SER A 120 18.25 0.47 2.43
CA SER A 120 19.02 1.72 2.57
C SER A 120 19.45 1.98 4.01
N GLU A 121 18.56 1.72 4.99
CA GLU A 121 18.85 1.87 6.41
C GLU A 121 19.84 0.80 6.90
N TYR A 122 19.65 -0.46 6.49
CA TYR A 122 20.55 -1.55 6.85
C TYR A 122 22.00 -1.30 6.39
N GLN A 123 22.19 -0.77 5.19
CA GLN A 123 23.52 -0.43 4.68
C GLN A 123 24.28 0.56 5.58
N GLN A 124 23.56 1.43 6.30
CA GLN A 124 24.12 2.44 7.18
C GLN A 124 24.33 1.93 8.60
N ASN A 125 23.38 1.15 9.12
CA ASN A 125 23.26 0.88 10.53
C ASN A 125 23.33 -0.61 10.89
N SER A 126 23.37 -1.53 9.93
CA SER A 126 23.19 -2.98 10.12
C SER A 126 21.91 -3.33 10.91
N ALA A 127 20.92 -2.44 10.83
CA ALA A 127 19.63 -2.55 11.51
C ALA A 127 18.54 -1.85 10.68
N VAL A 128 17.27 -2.17 10.94
CA VAL A 128 16.11 -1.48 10.35
C VAL A 128 15.13 -1.15 11.47
N CYS A 129 14.78 0.11 11.66
CA CYS A 129 13.87 0.59 12.73
C CYS A 129 14.27 0.05 14.11
N GLY A 130 15.56 0.01 14.42
CA GLY A 130 16.09 -0.54 15.67
C GLY A 130 16.14 -2.07 15.73
N ASN A 131 15.65 -2.81 14.74
CA ASN A 131 15.81 -4.26 14.66
C ASN A 131 17.22 -4.58 14.12
N ALA A 132 18.10 -5.11 14.98
CA ALA A 132 19.44 -5.56 14.56
C ALA A 132 19.32 -6.77 13.61
N LEU A 133 20.05 -6.74 12.52
CA LEU A 133 20.02 -7.80 11.51
C LEU A 133 21.40 -8.44 11.34
N PRO A 134 21.46 -9.71 10.87
CA PRO A 134 22.73 -10.38 10.59
C PRO A 134 23.57 -9.60 9.56
N ALA A 135 24.90 -9.68 9.69
CA ALA A 135 25.80 -9.12 8.72
C ALA A 135 25.76 -9.91 7.38
N GLY A 136 26.04 -9.24 6.27
CA GLY A 136 26.18 -9.86 4.96
C GLY A 136 24.87 -10.07 4.20
N LEU A 137 23.75 -9.53 4.68
CA LEU A 137 22.51 -9.49 3.90
C LEU A 137 22.68 -8.61 2.67
N LEU A 138 22.02 -9.00 1.59
CA LEU A 138 21.98 -8.30 0.31
C LEU A 138 20.57 -7.73 0.09
N ASP A 139 20.44 -6.80 -0.86
CA ASP A 139 19.12 -6.36 -1.32
C ASP A 139 18.31 -7.57 -1.84
N GLY A 140 17.08 -7.71 -1.39
CA GLY A 140 16.23 -8.88 -1.67
C GLY A 140 16.50 -10.10 -0.79
N SER A 141 17.40 -10.06 0.20
CA SER A 141 17.60 -11.18 1.14
C SER A 141 16.36 -11.41 1.99
N GLN A 142 16.01 -12.68 2.18
CA GLN A 142 15.01 -13.07 3.17
C GLN A 142 15.56 -12.82 4.58
N LEU A 143 14.75 -12.26 5.45
CA LEU A 143 15.09 -12.05 6.85
C LEU A 143 14.91 -13.35 7.66
N PRO A 144 15.69 -13.57 8.72
CA PRO A 144 15.53 -14.75 9.58
C PRO A 144 14.15 -14.83 10.25
N THR A 145 13.55 -13.70 10.53
CA THR A 145 12.18 -13.53 11.05
C THR A 145 11.60 -12.26 10.49
N SER A 146 10.26 -12.22 10.38
CA SER A 146 9.55 -11.00 10.00
C SER A 146 9.76 -9.90 11.05
N ILE A 147 9.97 -8.67 10.61
CA ILE A 147 10.21 -7.52 11.50
C ILE A 147 9.13 -6.46 11.31
N PHE A 148 8.75 -5.80 12.39
CA PHE A 148 7.90 -4.62 12.40
C PHE A 148 8.77 -3.37 12.25
N THR A 149 8.48 -2.57 11.23
CA THR A 149 9.24 -1.38 10.85
C THR A 149 8.28 -0.21 10.60
N PRO A 150 7.72 0.38 11.68
CA PRO A 150 6.74 1.44 11.54
C PRO A 150 7.33 2.69 10.88
N ALA A 151 6.46 3.51 10.29
CA ALA A 151 6.82 4.81 9.77
C ALA A 151 5.85 5.89 10.28
N THR A 152 6.29 7.14 10.27
CA THR A 152 5.39 8.28 10.50
C THR A 152 4.46 8.42 9.31
N LYS A 153 3.24 8.92 9.53
CA LYS A 153 2.39 9.42 8.44
C LYS A 153 2.84 10.83 8.12
N ALA A 154 3.48 11.00 6.97
CA ALA A 154 3.87 12.32 6.50
C ALA A 154 2.68 13.12 5.99
N ASP A 155 2.73 14.44 6.14
CA ASP A 155 1.81 15.34 5.47
C ASP A 155 1.94 15.20 3.94
N VAL A 156 0.87 15.56 3.21
CA VAL A 156 0.85 15.48 1.75
C VAL A 156 2.00 16.29 1.15
N GLY A 157 2.96 15.60 0.58
CA GLY A 157 4.17 16.20 -0.04
C GLY A 157 5.47 15.92 0.69
N ASP A 158 5.42 15.33 1.87
CA ASP A 158 6.58 14.83 2.60
C ASP A 158 6.69 13.29 2.50
N HIS A 159 7.82 12.74 2.92
CA HIS A 159 8.08 11.31 2.90
C HIS A 159 7.79 10.67 4.26
N ASP A 160 7.19 9.50 4.24
CA ASP A 160 7.07 8.65 5.43
C ASP A 160 8.49 8.25 5.88
N ILE A 161 8.77 8.51 7.16
CA ILE A 161 10.09 8.26 7.75
C ILE A 161 10.00 7.01 8.62
N ASN A 162 10.88 6.04 8.36
CA ASN A 162 11.04 4.88 9.23
C ASN A 162 11.34 5.33 10.67
N ILE A 163 10.63 4.78 11.65
CA ILE A 163 10.84 5.05 13.07
C ILE A 163 11.04 3.74 13.83
N ASP A 164 11.71 3.80 14.96
CA ASP A 164 11.82 2.65 15.85
C ASP A 164 10.55 2.43 16.67
N PHE A 165 10.44 1.26 17.30
CA PHE A 165 9.28 0.91 18.14
C PHE A 165 9.06 1.90 19.27
N ASN A 166 10.13 2.40 19.92
CA ASN A 166 10.01 3.34 21.03
C ASN A 166 9.44 4.71 20.55
N SER A 167 9.74 5.10 19.34
CA SER A 167 9.16 6.29 18.71
C SER A 167 7.68 6.09 18.39
N ALA A 168 7.28 4.91 17.90
CA ALA A 168 5.87 4.57 17.73
C ALA A 168 5.12 4.60 19.08
N VAL A 169 5.71 4.07 20.16
CA VAL A 169 5.16 4.14 21.53
C VAL A 169 4.92 5.60 21.97
N LYS A 170 5.80 6.52 21.62
CA LYS A 170 5.61 7.94 21.97
C LYS A 170 4.46 8.60 21.20
N ILE A 171 4.14 8.13 20.01
CA ILE A 171 3.09 8.69 19.16
C ILE A 171 1.73 8.14 19.59
N ILE A 172 1.59 6.81 19.71
CA ILE A 172 0.29 6.14 19.90
C ILE A 172 0.11 5.47 21.26
N GLY A 173 1.10 5.51 22.14
CA GLY A 173 1.06 4.82 23.45
C GLY A 173 1.57 3.38 23.37
N ALA A 174 1.94 2.83 24.55
CA ALA A 174 2.63 1.54 24.62
C ALA A 174 1.70 0.35 24.27
N ASP A 175 0.48 0.38 24.77
CA ASP A 175 -0.48 -0.73 24.54
C ASP A 175 -0.90 -0.82 23.09
N ASP A 176 -1.20 0.31 22.45
CA ASP A 176 -1.54 0.37 21.04
C ASP A 176 -0.35 -0.01 20.16
N ALA A 177 0.84 0.52 20.44
CA ALA A 177 2.04 0.17 19.67
C ALA A 177 2.32 -1.34 19.71
N GLN A 178 2.16 -1.98 20.88
CA GLN A 178 2.36 -3.43 21.02
C GLN A 178 1.25 -4.21 20.29
N THR A 179 0.01 -3.75 20.39
CA THR A 179 -1.14 -4.36 19.71
C THR A 179 -0.96 -4.30 18.20
N LEU A 180 -0.67 -3.12 17.65
CA LEU A 180 -0.48 -2.95 16.22
C LEU A 180 0.74 -3.71 15.69
N LYS A 181 1.84 -3.77 16.45
CA LYS A 181 2.99 -4.61 16.10
C LYS A 181 2.59 -6.08 15.96
N ASN A 182 1.89 -6.62 16.96
CA ASN A 182 1.48 -8.03 16.95
C ASN A 182 0.53 -8.33 15.78
N LEU A 183 -0.45 -7.47 15.57
CA LEU A 183 -1.41 -7.60 14.44
C LEU A 183 -0.69 -7.52 13.10
N THR A 184 0.19 -6.53 12.91
CA THR A 184 0.95 -6.34 11.69
C THR A 184 1.78 -7.58 11.31
N ILE A 185 2.51 -8.14 12.27
CA ILE A 185 3.32 -9.35 12.03
C ILE A 185 2.41 -10.54 11.72
N LYS A 186 1.33 -10.74 12.50
CA LYS A 186 0.40 -11.86 12.29
C LYS A 186 -0.28 -11.81 10.92
N LEU A 187 -0.78 -10.64 10.52
CA LEU A 187 -1.39 -10.41 9.21
C LEU A 187 -0.39 -10.67 8.08
N TYR A 188 0.82 -10.11 8.22
CA TYR A 188 1.88 -10.31 7.24
C TYR A 188 2.25 -11.78 7.06
N GLU A 189 2.50 -12.50 8.14
CA GLU A 189 2.93 -13.91 8.08
C GLU A 189 1.85 -14.80 7.47
N THR A 190 0.57 -14.58 7.84
CA THR A 190 -0.56 -15.30 7.24
C THR A 190 -0.67 -15.01 5.74
N ALA A 191 -0.59 -13.75 5.34
CA ALA A 191 -0.64 -13.36 3.94
C ALA A 191 0.57 -13.85 3.14
N ALA A 192 1.77 -13.82 3.73
CA ALA A 192 3.01 -14.28 3.09
C ALA A 192 2.99 -15.80 2.84
N GLU A 193 2.48 -16.59 3.79
CA GLU A 193 2.31 -18.04 3.63
C GLU A 193 1.31 -18.34 2.49
N PHE A 194 0.19 -17.64 2.46
CA PHE A 194 -0.79 -17.79 1.38
C PHE A 194 -0.20 -17.41 0.02
N ALA A 195 0.45 -16.24 -0.10
CA ALA A 195 1.06 -15.76 -1.33
C ALA A 195 2.15 -16.73 -1.82
N GLN A 196 2.95 -17.29 -0.91
CA GLN A 196 3.97 -18.30 -1.22
C GLN A 196 3.36 -19.57 -1.84
N SER A 197 2.19 -20.00 -1.36
CA SER A 197 1.46 -21.13 -1.95
C SER A 197 1.04 -20.89 -3.41
N ARG A 198 0.97 -19.61 -3.81
CA ARG A 198 0.65 -19.14 -5.15
C ARG A 198 1.89 -18.77 -5.99
N GLY A 199 3.10 -19.08 -5.51
CA GLY A 199 4.35 -18.77 -6.18
C GLY A 199 4.75 -17.29 -6.12
N ILE A 200 4.21 -16.55 -5.17
CA ILE A 200 4.48 -15.13 -4.94
C ILE A 200 5.20 -14.94 -3.60
N ILE A 201 6.24 -14.15 -3.60
CA ILE A 201 6.88 -13.64 -2.39
C ILE A 201 6.24 -12.30 -2.04
N LEU A 202 5.66 -12.20 -0.85
CA LEU A 202 5.30 -10.93 -0.22
C LEU A 202 6.53 -10.42 0.54
N ALA A 203 7.24 -9.46 -0.03
CA ALA A 203 8.50 -8.99 0.55
C ALA A 203 8.29 -8.08 1.77
N ASP A 204 7.41 -7.14 1.64
CA ASP A 204 6.94 -6.25 2.68
C ASP A 204 5.52 -5.76 2.36
N THR A 205 4.87 -5.24 3.39
CA THR A 205 3.55 -4.62 3.24
C THR A 205 3.35 -3.54 4.29
N LYS A 206 2.54 -2.56 3.96
CA LYS A 206 2.04 -1.50 4.83
C LYS A 206 0.57 -1.77 5.16
N PHE A 207 0.24 -1.75 6.44
CA PHE A 207 -1.12 -1.74 6.93
C PHE A 207 -1.43 -0.42 7.61
N GLU A 208 -2.70 -0.04 7.57
CA GLU A 208 -3.24 1.08 8.32
C GLU A 208 -4.36 0.59 9.24
N PHE A 209 -4.33 1.03 10.48
CA PHE A 209 -5.32 0.68 11.49
C PHE A 209 -5.99 1.93 12.03
N GLY A 210 -7.20 1.76 12.53
CA GLY A 210 -7.92 2.82 13.23
C GLY A 210 -8.89 2.24 14.25
N ARG A 211 -9.46 3.11 15.07
CA ARG A 211 -10.51 2.76 16.02
C ARG A 211 -11.87 3.17 15.50
N ASN A 212 -12.84 2.27 15.66
CA ASN A 212 -14.24 2.62 15.42
C ASN A 212 -14.83 3.41 16.61
N SER A 213 -16.10 3.79 16.53
CA SER A 213 -16.81 4.51 17.60
C SER A 213 -16.96 3.72 18.91
N GLU A 214 -16.76 2.41 18.88
CA GLU A 214 -16.81 1.53 20.05
C GLU A 214 -15.42 1.32 20.68
N GLY A 215 -14.37 1.89 20.07
CA GLY A 215 -12.99 1.80 20.51
C GLY A 215 -12.27 0.53 20.05
N GLU A 216 -12.88 -0.26 19.19
CA GLU A 216 -12.26 -1.47 18.62
C GLU A 216 -11.25 -1.10 17.55
N VAL A 217 -10.13 -1.82 17.50
CA VAL A 217 -9.11 -1.67 16.45
C VAL A 217 -9.53 -2.47 15.22
N LEU A 218 -9.58 -1.79 14.07
CA LEU A 218 -9.91 -2.38 12.79
C LEU A 218 -8.79 -2.14 11.77
N LEU A 219 -8.69 -3.06 10.81
CA LEU A 219 -7.88 -2.88 9.61
C LEU A 219 -8.62 -1.91 8.67
N GLY A 220 -7.93 -0.85 8.28
CA GLY A 220 -8.46 0.21 7.42
C GLY A 220 -7.72 0.36 6.11
N ASP A 221 -8.12 1.35 5.32
CA ASP A 221 -7.57 1.71 4.02
C ASP A 221 -7.58 0.54 3.03
N GLU A 222 -6.46 0.25 2.35
CA GLU A 222 -6.27 -0.94 1.52
C GLU A 222 -5.39 -1.96 2.24
N ALA A 223 -5.49 -3.21 1.84
CA ALA A 223 -4.63 -4.26 2.37
C ALA A 223 -4.01 -5.07 1.24
N LEU A 224 -2.68 -5.24 1.31
CA LEU A 224 -1.95 -6.23 0.51
C LEU A 224 -2.17 -6.08 -1.01
N THR A 225 -2.20 -4.84 -1.47
CA THR A 225 -2.25 -4.51 -2.90
C THR A 225 -0.85 -4.24 -3.44
N PRO A 226 -0.64 -4.25 -4.76
CA PRO A 226 0.65 -3.82 -5.33
C PRO A 226 1.02 -2.36 -5.05
N ASP A 227 0.10 -1.54 -4.53
CA ASP A 227 0.39 -0.16 -4.10
C ASP A 227 0.91 -0.09 -2.66
N SER A 228 0.44 -0.97 -1.77
CA SER A 228 0.83 -1.05 -0.36
C SER A 228 1.88 -2.13 -0.07
N SER A 229 2.18 -3.01 -1.03
CA SER A 229 3.01 -4.21 -0.85
C SER A 229 3.96 -4.44 -2.01
N ARG A 230 5.09 -5.11 -1.74
CA ARG A 230 5.97 -5.64 -2.77
C ARG A 230 5.73 -7.12 -2.98
N PHE A 231 5.22 -7.47 -4.14
CA PHE A 231 5.04 -8.84 -4.59
C PHE A 231 6.10 -9.19 -5.63
N TRP A 232 6.84 -10.29 -5.39
CA TRP A 232 7.86 -10.77 -6.31
C TRP A 232 7.51 -12.16 -6.84
N ASP A 233 7.96 -12.47 -8.05
CA ASP A 233 7.86 -13.82 -8.59
C ASP A 233 8.89 -14.72 -7.89
N GLN A 234 8.38 -15.74 -7.16
CA GLN A 234 9.23 -16.67 -6.43
C GLN A 234 10.20 -17.44 -7.33
N SER A 235 9.80 -17.71 -8.58
CA SER A 235 10.60 -18.51 -9.51
C SER A 235 11.86 -17.79 -10.01
N THR A 236 11.85 -16.46 -9.98
CA THR A 236 12.94 -15.60 -10.47
C THR A 236 13.66 -14.87 -9.33
N TRP A 237 13.18 -15.01 -8.09
CA TRP A 237 13.77 -14.35 -6.94
C TRP A 237 15.23 -14.76 -6.71
N LYS A 238 16.09 -13.76 -6.54
CA LYS A 238 17.50 -13.94 -6.22
C LYS A 238 18.02 -12.72 -5.46
N PRO A 239 18.55 -12.88 -4.23
CA PRO A 239 19.19 -11.78 -3.51
C PRO A 239 20.37 -11.17 -4.26
N GLY A 240 20.61 -9.88 -4.06
CA GLY A 240 21.76 -9.15 -4.61
C GLY A 240 21.38 -8.09 -5.65
N GLY A 241 20.11 -7.71 -5.75
CA GLY A 241 19.65 -6.64 -6.64
C GLY A 241 18.14 -6.47 -6.67
N ALA A 242 17.68 -5.59 -7.54
CA ALA A 242 16.25 -5.35 -7.76
C ALA A 242 15.56 -6.65 -8.20
N GLN A 243 14.39 -6.90 -7.63
CA GLN A 243 13.59 -8.08 -7.93
C GLN A 243 12.53 -7.77 -9.00
N PRO A 244 12.24 -8.71 -9.93
CA PRO A 244 11.05 -8.62 -10.76
C PRO A 244 9.80 -8.56 -9.87
N SER A 245 9.07 -7.48 -9.98
CA SER A 245 7.96 -7.18 -9.08
C SER A 245 6.66 -6.97 -9.85
N TYR A 246 5.54 -7.28 -9.19
CA TYR A 246 4.18 -7.00 -9.68
C TYR A 246 3.70 -5.59 -9.27
N ASP A 247 4.56 -4.81 -8.60
CA ASP A 247 4.29 -3.44 -8.17
C ASP A 247 4.75 -2.40 -9.21
N LYS A 248 4.96 -1.18 -8.73
CA LYS A 248 5.40 -0.02 -9.52
C LYS A 248 6.87 -0.05 -9.97
N GLN A 249 7.61 -1.17 -9.80
CA GLN A 249 9.04 -1.19 -10.13
C GLN A 249 9.28 -0.92 -11.62
N PHE A 250 8.45 -1.48 -12.50
CA PHE A 250 8.53 -1.24 -13.94
C PHE A 250 8.37 0.26 -14.30
N LEU A 251 7.40 0.92 -13.65
CA LEU A 251 7.22 2.38 -13.79
C LEU A 251 8.44 3.14 -13.26
N ARG A 252 8.97 2.75 -12.11
CA ARG A 252 10.16 3.40 -11.53
C ARG A 252 11.38 3.26 -12.43
N ASP A 253 11.60 2.08 -13.01
CA ASP A 253 12.70 1.81 -13.94
C ASP A 253 12.59 2.69 -15.19
N TYR A 254 11.38 2.83 -15.76
CA TYR A 254 11.13 3.75 -16.85
C TYR A 254 11.44 5.20 -16.48
N LEU A 255 10.96 5.68 -15.33
CA LEU A 255 11.18 7.05 -14.88
C LEU A 255 12.66 7.34 -14.65
N VAL A 256 13.43 6.37 -14.14
CA VAL A 256 14.90 6.49 -14.03
C VAL A 256 15.54 6.55 -15.41
N ALA A 257 15.15 5.66 -16.33
CA ALA A 257 15.70 5.62 -17.68
C ALA A 257 15.35 6.86 -18.52
N SER A 258 14.20 7.51 -18.25
CA SER A 258 13.80 8.76 -18.92
C SER A 258 14.65 9.97 -18.54
N GLY A 259 15.47 9.86 -17.48
CA GLY A 259 16.28 10.97 -16.97
C GLY A 259 15.49 12.03 -16.19
N TRP A 260 14.26 11.72 -15.78
CA TRP A 260 13.44 12.63 -14.98
C TRP A 260 14.12 12.94 -13.64
N ASP A 261 14.20 14.22 -13.29
CA ASP A 261 14.93 14.75 -12.14
C ASP A 261 14.18 14.60 -10.79
N ARG A 262 12.94 14.10 -10.81
CA ARG A 262 12.02 13.94 -9.67
C ARG A 262 11.64 15.26 -8.96
N ASN A 263 12.06 16.40 -9.48
CA ASN A 263 11.76 17.72 -8.92
C ASN A 263 10.84 18.55 -9.83
N SER A 264 10.85 18.26 -11.12
CA SER A 264 9.92 18.83 -12.11
C SER A 264 8.67 17.94 -12.26
N PRO A 265 7.57 18.45 -12.82
CA PRO A 265 6.41 17.62 -13.14
C PRO A 265 6.81 16.36 -13.91
N PRO A 266 6.27 15.18 -13.57
CA PRO A 266 6.62 13.93 -14.21
C PRO A 266 6.17 13.91 -15.69
N PRO A 267 6.88 13.15 -16.53
CA PRO A 267 6.49 12.99 -17.93
C PRO A 267 5.21 12.17 -18.06
N GLU A 268 4.50 12.34 -19.18
CA GLU A 268 3.48 11.40 -19.60
C GLU A 268 4.07 10.00 -19.81
N LEU A 269 3.28 8.97 -19.50
CA LEU A 269 3.71 7.60 -19.70
C LEU A 269 3.38 7.16 -21.14
N PRO A 270 4.34 6.57 -21.86
CA PRO A 270 4.04 5.94 -23.14
C PRO A 270 3.03 4.80 -23.01
N ASP A 271 2.22 4.58 -24.06
CA ASP A 271 1.20 3.53 -24.10
C ASP A 271 1.76 2.16 -23.70
N GLU A 272 2.98 1.82 -24.15
CA GLU A 272 3.65 0.56 -23.78
C GLU A 272 3.87 0.43 -22.28
N ILE A 273 4.18 1.52 -21.57
CA ILE A 273 4.37 1.53 -20.12
C ILE A 273 3.02 1.39 -19.41
N VAL A 274 1.97 2.05 -19.92
CA VAL A 274 0.60 1.95 -19.42
C VAL A 274 0.10 0.52 -19.53
N GLU A 275 0.15 -0.07 -20.74
CA GLU A 275 -0.29 -1.44 -20.99
C GLU A 275 0.45 -2.47 -20.12
N LYS A 276 1.78 -2.39 -20.06
CA LYS A 276 2.57 -3.28 -19.21
C LYS A 276 2.26 -3.13 -17.73
N SER A 277 2.00 -1.90 -17.28
CA SER A 277 1.60 -1.67 -15.88
C SER A 277 0.23 -2.29 -15.59
N ALA A 278 -0.76 -2.09 -16.45
CA ALA A 278 -2.08 -2.69 -16.31
C ALA A 278 -1.99 -4.23 -16.23
N LEU A 279 -1.27 -4.84 -17.18
CA LEU A 279 -1.04 -6.30 -17.19
C LEU A 279 -0.37 -6.83 -15.91
N ARG A 280 0.52 -6.06 -15.29
CA ARG A 280 1.15 -6.45 -14.02
C ARG A 280 0.17 -6.46 -12.85
N TYR A 281 -0.74 -5.48 -12.78
CA TYR A 281 -1.79 -5.44 -11.78
C TYR A 281 -2.78 -6.61 -11.97
N GLU A 282 -3.20 -6.89 -13.19
CA GLU A 282 -4.06 -8.03 -13.52
C GLU A 282 -3.37 -9.38 -13.22
N GLU A 283 -2.08 -9.50 -13.54
CA GLU A 283 -1.31 -10.70 -13.24
C GLU A 283 -1.20 -10.94 -11.72
N ALA A 284 -0.94 -9.89 -10.94
CA ALA A 284 -0.92 -9.98 -9.48
C ALA A 284 -2.27 -10.46 -8.94
N PHE A 285 -3.37 -9.88 -9.43
CA PHE A 285 -4.73 -10.31 -9.07
C PHE A 285 -4.96 -11.79 -9.38
N PHE A 286 -4.70 -12.20 -10.61
CA PHE A 286 -4.89 -13.58 -11.03
C PHE A 286 -4.05 -14.57 -10.21
N ARG A 287 -2.78 -14.26 -9.98
CA ARG A 287 -1.87 -15.13 -9.20
C ARG A 287 -2.35 -15.30 -7.77
N ILE A 288 -2.79 -14.23 -7.14
CA ILE A 288 -3.24 -14.24 -5.74
C ILE A 288 -4.61 -14.90 -5.62
N THR A 289 -5.60 -14.47 -6.39
CA THR A 289 -6.99 -14.91 -6.23
C THR A 289 -7.30 -16.21 -6.98
N GLY A 290 -6.57 -16.50 -8.06
CA GLY A 290 -6.88 -17.58 -9.00
C GLY A 290 -7.99 -17.24 -9.99
N SER A 291 -8.57 -16.03 -9.92
CA SER A 291 -9.65 -15.54 -10.78
C SER A 291 -9.10 -14.56 -11.82
N LYS A 292 -9.71 -14.51 -13.00
CA LYS A 292 -9.43 -13.43 -13.95
C LYS A 292 -10.19 -12.18 -13.52
N PHE A 293 -9.57 -11.05 -13.75
CA PHE A 293 -10.20 -9.74 -13.56
C PHE A 293 -11.08 -9.39 -14.74
#